data_2ac9043b1d67b5514365f5b733063c3e
#
_entry.id   2ac9043b1d67b5514365f5b733063c3e
#
_cell.length_a   1.000
_cell.length_b   1.000
_cell.length_c   1.000
_cell.angle_alpha   90.00
_cell.angle_beta   90.00
_cell.angle_gamma   90.00
#
_symmetry.space_group_name_H-M   'P 1'
#
loop_
_entity.id
_entity.type
_entity.pdbx_description
1 polymer ?
#
loop_
_entity_poly.entity_id
_entity_poly.type
_entity_poly.pdbx_seq_one_letter_code
_entity_poly.pdbx_strand_id
1 'polypeptide(L)'
;MTDPTKYVEDIAELAKEHGFTLGAAESLTGGAVASALARGSGAATWFHGGVVSYARIVKYDVLGVTPGPLISEQCALEMCEGAARLLKVDCAVSTTGAGGPGPEEGQPEGTLYVAVMVRGNVTVHRMEIDGDPGEVVESATEQALGLLLKAMTEAVDRRDADPGEPAPDAIAVSGALTDD
;
A
#
# COMPACT_ATOMS: atom_id res chain seq x y z
N MET A 1 -12.82 14.55 10.47
CA MET A 1 -11.55 14.25 9.77
C MET A 1 -10.53 13.87 10.83
N THR A 2 -10.04 12.66 10.79
CA THR A 2 -8.93 12.22 11.65
C THR A 2 -7.65 12.78 11.00
N ASP A 3 -6.75 13.34 11.78
CA ASP A 3 -5.51 13.89 11.25
C ASP A 3 -4.63 12.74 10.70
N PRO A 4 -4.28 12.71 9.40
CA PRO A 4 -3.40 11.68 8.83
C PRO A 4 -2.07 11.53 9.57
N THR A 5 -1.61 12.59 10.25
CA THR A 5 -0.39 12.60 11.05
C THR A 5 -0.46 11.57 12.18
N LYS A 6 -1.64 11.36 12.77
CA LYS A 6 -1.80 10.39 13.86
C LYS A 6 -1.58 8.95 13.37
N TYR A 7 -2.16 8.58 12.22
CA TYR A 7 -1.93 7.25 11.66
C TYR A 7 -0.45 6.99 11.39
N VAL A 8 0.25 8.00 10.88
CA VAL A 8 1.67 7.87 10.54
C VAL A 8 2.54 7.66 11.78
N GLU A 9 2.27 8.35 12.87
CA GLU A 9 3.04 8.17 14.11
C GLU A 9 2.77 6.79 14.75
N ASP A 10 1.51 6.35 14.78
CA ASP A 10 1.13 5.01 15.28
C ASP A 10 1.78 3.91 14.40
N ILE A 11 1.80 4.08 13.07
CA ILE A 11 2.51 3.20 12.12
C ILE A 11 4.01 3.17 12.42
N ALA A 12 4.63 4.34 12.65
CA ALA A 12 6.05 4.45 12.93
C ALA A 12 6.44 3.76 14.24
N GLU A 13 5.58 3.84 15.27
CA GLU A 13 5.79 3.13 16.54
C GLU A 13 5.76 1.63 16.33
N LEU A 14 4.70 1.09 15.70
CA LEU A 14 4.60 -0.34 15.39
C LEU A 14 5.76 -0.83 14.52
N ALA A 15 6.15 -0.05 13.50
CA ALA A 15 7.24 -0.43 12.62
C ALA A 15 8.57 -0.57 13.39
N LYS A 16 8.89 0.38 14.27
CA LYS A 16 10.11 0.34 15.08
C LYS A 16 10.07 -0.77 16.13
N GLU A 17 8.94 -0.95 16.81
CA GLU A 17 8.79 -1.93 17.89
C GLU A 17 8.86 -3.37 17.37
N HIS A 18 8.22 -3.65 16.23
CA HIS A 18 8.07 -5.00 15.69
C HIS A 18 8.99 -5.29 14.48
N GLY A 19 9.84 -4.33 14.09
CA GLY A 19 10.80 -4.46 13.01
C GLY A 19 10.16 -4.58 11.63
N PHE A 20 9.01 -3.95 11.40
CA PHE A 20 8.39 -3.92 10.08
C PHE A 20 9.10 -2.94 9.15
N THR A 21 9.21 -3.34 7.88
CA THR A 21 9.59 -2.47 6.78
C THR A 21 8.40 -2.20 5.88
N LEU A 22 8.25 -0.97 5.39
CA LEU A 22 7.06 -0.51 4.71
C LEU A 22 7.35 0.07 3.32
N GLY A 23 6.40 -0.16 2.39
CA GLY A 23 6.42 0.43 1.05
C GLY A 23 5.02 0.78 0.55
N ALA A 24 4.95 1.62 -0.48
CA ALA A 24 3.69 2.03 -1.08
C ALA A 24 3.70 1.92 -2.62
N ALA A 25 2.54 1.61 -3.22
CA ALA A 25 2.30 1.76 -4.65
C ALA A 25 1.04 2.60 -4.88
N GLU A 26 1.17 3.68 -5.61
CA GLU A 26 0.13 4.68 -5.71
C GLU A 26 -0.28 4.95 -7.16
N SER A 27 -1.58 5.09 -7.38
CA SER A 27 -2.14 5.58 -8.63
C SER A 27 -2.84 6.92 -8.38
N LEU A 28 -4.13 6.92 -8.03
CA LEU A 28 -4.90 8.15 -7.88
C LEU A 28 -4.38 9.08 -6.75
N THR A 29 -3.73 8.56 -5.74
CA THR A 29 -3.17 9.37 -4.63
C THR A 29 -1.88 10.10 -4.99
N GLY A 30 -1.25 9.75 -6.12
CA GLY A 30 -0.18 10.53 -6.73
C GLY A 30 1.09 10.74 -5.90
N GLY A 31 1.32 9.94 -4.87
CA GLY A 31 2.47 10.06 -3.96
C GLY A 31 2.11 10.59 -2.57
N ALA A 32 0.84 10.87 -2.30
CA ALA A 32 0.40 11.43 -1.02
C ALA A 32 0.61 10.45 0.15
N VAL A 33 0.36 9.14 -0.06
CA VAL A 33 0.61 8.10 0.95
C VAL A 33 2.10 7.99 1.26
N ALA A 34 2.95 7.89 0.25
CA ALA A 34 4.40 7.85 0.42
C ALA A 34 4.94 9.12 1.08
N SER A 35 4.44 10.29 0.67
CA SER A 35 4.79 11.56 1.29
C SER A 35 4.38 11.62 2.77
N ALA A 36 3.23 11.06 3.13
CA ALA A 36 2.79 10.99 4.53
C ALA A 36 3.72 10.07 5.34
N LEU A 37 3.97 8.84 4.87
CA LEU A 37 4.84 7.87 5.55
C LEU A 37 6.27 8.39 5.74
N ALA A 38 6.81 9.09 4.73
CA ALA A 38 8.15 9.68 4.80
C ALA A 38 8.32 10.75 5.89
N ARG A 39 7.23 11.32 6.39
CA ARG A 39 7.24 12.29 7.50
C ARG A 39 7.18 11.66 8.88
N GLY A 40 6.93 10.35 8.97
CA GLY A 40 6.85 9.65 10.24
C GLY A 40 8.17 9.61 11.00
N SER A 41 8.10 9.53 12.31
CA SER A 41 9.25 9.50 13.20
C SER A 41 10.20 8.34 12.86
N GLY A 42 11.45 8.64 12.49
CA GLY A 42 12.45 7.65 12.13
C GLY A 42 12.19 6.93 10.80
N ALA A 43 11.44 7.53 9.86
CA ALA A 43 11.04 6.93 8.59
C ALA A 43 12.19 6.24 7.84
N ALA A 44 13.39 6.78 7.87
CA ALA A 44 14.56 6.20 7.20
C ALA A 44 14.93 4.79 7.68
N THR A 45 14.41 4.34 8.83
CA THR A 45 14.69 3.00 9.39
C THR A 45 13.65 1.96 9.01
N TRP A 46 12.46 2.36 8.57
CA TRP A 46 11.35 1.46 8.31
C TRP A 46 10.62 1.71 6.99
N PHE A 47 10.66 2.92 6.42
CA PHE A 47 10.01 3.22 5.14
C PHE A 47 11.02 3.15 4.00
N HIS A 48 10.91 2.13 3.13
CA HIS A 48 11.81 1.92 2.01
C HIS A 48 11.51 2.79 0.80
N GLY A 49 10.26 3.29 0.70
CA GLY A 49 9.87 4.17 -0.39
C GLY A 49 8.49 3.88 -0.98
N GLY A 50 8.17 4.58 -2.05
CA GLY A 50 6.92 4.42 -2.78
C GLY A 50 7.11 4.49 -4.29
N VAL A 51 6.22 3.81 -5.02
CA VAL A 51 6.14 3.83 -6.48
C VAL A 51 4.86 4.55 -6.90
N VAL A 52 4.98 5.70 -7.52
CA VAL A 52 3.86 6.39 -8.14
C VAL A 52 3.66 5.81 -9.54
N SER A 53 2.69 4.92 -9.69
CA SER A 53 2.37 4.20 -10.92
C SER A 53 1.14 4.79 -11.62
N TYR A 54 1.18 6.09 -11.90
CA TYR A 54 0.06 6.82 -12.51
C TYR A 54 -0.25 6.32 -13.92
N ALA A 55 0.80 6.12 -14.73
CA ALA A 55 0.67 5.55 -16.06
C ALA A 55 0.61 4.01 -15.99
N ARG A 56 -0.24 3.41 -16.86
CA ARG A 56 -0.39 1.94 -16.93
C ARG A 56 0.91 1.19 -17.17
N ILE A 57 1.83 1.77 -17.95
CA ILE A 57 3.12 1.16 -18.23
C ILE A 57 3.95 0.95 -16.97
N VAL A 58 3.88 1.85 -16.00
CA VAL A 58 4.57 1.71 -14.72
C VAL A 58 3.97 0.58 -13.89
N LYS A 59 2.63 0.41 -13.92
CA LYS A 59 1.97 -0.73 -13.28
C LYS A 59 2.45 -2.06 -13.86
N TYR A 60 2.52 -2.16 -15.20
CA TYR A 60 2.89 -3.40 -15.87
C TYR A 60 4.38 -3.70 -15.76
N ASP A 61 5.24 -2.76 -16.13
CA ASP A 61 6.68 -3.03 -16.29
C ASP A 61 7.44 -2.95 -14.96
N VAL A 62 6.99 -2.14 -14.01
CA VAL A 62 7.69 -1.95 -12.72
C VAL A 62 7.06 -2.80 -11.62
N LEU A 63 5.74 -2.78 -11.49
CA LEU A 63 5.04 -3.51 -10.42
C LEU A 63 4.63 -4.92 -10.84
N GLY A 64 4.68 -5.25 -12.14
CA GLY A 64 4.32 -6.57 -12.66
C GLY A 64 2.81 -6.84 -12.65
N VAL A 65 2.00 -5.78 -12.71
CA VAL A 65 0.54 -5.90 -12.80
C VAL A 65 0.16 -6.54 -14.13
N THR A 66 -0.71 -7.52 -14.10
CA THR A 66 -1.24 -8.18 -15.30
C THR A 66 -2.12 -7.21 -16.10
N PRO A 67 -1.97 -7.14 -17.44
CA PRO A 67 -2.82 -6.31 -18.28
C PRO A 67 -4.31 -6.62 -18.11
N GLY A 68 -5.11 -5.60 -17.76
CA GLY A 68 -6.54 -5.71 -17.49
C GLY A 68 -7.12 -4.40 -16.98
N PRO A 69 -8.32 -4.42 -16.36
CA PRO A 69 -8.91 -3.27 -15.71
C PRO A 69 -8.01 -2.75 -14.58
N LEU A 70 -7.67 -1.46 -14.62
CA LEU A 70 -6.77 -0.84 -13.65
C LEU A 70 -7.47 -0.34 -12.39
N ILE A 71 -8.79 -0.11 -12.49
CA ILE A 71 -9.62 0.22 -11.33
C ILE A 71 -10.35 -1.05 -10.90
N SER A 72 -9.61 -1.92 -10.21
CA SER A 72 -10.09 -3.25 -9.82
C SER A 72 -9.39 -3.79 -8.58
N GLU A 73 -10.01 -4.76 -7.94
CA GLU A 73 -9.45 -5.52 -6.84
C GLU A 73 -8.12 -6.19 -7.23
N GLN A 74 -8.11 -6.85 -8.40
CA GLN A 74 -6.93 -7.53 -8.92
C GLN A 74 -5.75 -6.57 -9.13
N CYS A 75 -6.01 -5.39 -9.73
CA CYS A 75 -4.95 -4.40 -9.92
C CYS A 75 -4.40 -3.89 -8.58
N ALA A 76 -5.26 -3.60 -7.60
CA ALA A 76 -4.82 -3.18 -6.27
C ALA A 76 -3.95 -4.25 -5.59
N LEU A 77 -4.40 -5.51 -5.64
CA LEU A 77 -3.67 -6.67 -5.12
C LEU A 77 -2.27 -6.75 -5.74
N GLU A 78 -2.19 -6.81 -7.06
CA GLU A 78 -0.93 -6.98 -7.79
C GLU A 78 0.01 -5.78 -7.65
N MET A 79 -0.53 -4.55 -7.54
CA MET A 79 0.26 -3.36 -7.19
C MET A 79 0.90 -3.49 -5.81
N CYS A 80 0.15 -3.97 -4.83
CA CYS A 80 0.61 -4.16 -3.45
C CYS A 80 1.73 -5.20 -3.38
N GLU A 81 1.52 -6.37 -3.98
CA GLU A 81 2.51 -7.45 -4.07
C GLU A 81 3.75 -7.01 -4.86
N GLY A 82 3.54 -6.27 -5.96
CA GLY A 82 4.62 -5.71 -6.77
C GLY A 82 5.49 -4.73 -5.99
N ALA A 83 4.87 -3.86 -5.20
CA ALA A 83 5.59 -2.92 -4.33
C ALA A 83 6.38 -3.66 -3.25
N ALA A 84 5.77 -4.64 -2.59
CA ALA A 84 6.44 -5.43 -1.56
C ALA A 84 7.68 -6.15 -2.10
N ARG A 85 7.56 -6.77 -3.27
CA ARG A 85 8.66 -7.45 -3.94
C ARG A 85 9.76 -6.48 -4.37
N LEU A 86 9.39 -5.35 -5.00
CA LEU A 86 10.35 -4.37 -5.53
C LEU A 86 11.13 -3.68 -4.42
N LEU A 87 10.43 -3.26 -3.37
CA LEU A 87 11.01 -2.50 -2.25
C LEU A 87 11.56 -3.41 -1.15
N LYS A 88 11.34 -4.73 -1.25
CA LYS A 88 11.76 -5.74 -0.26
C LYS A 88 11.28 -5.40 1.14
N VAL A 89 9.97 -5.29 1.29
CA VAL A 89 9.31 -4.87 2.54
C VAL A 89 8.34 -5.92 3.06
N ASP A 90 8.12 -5.91 4.38
CA ASP A 90 7.18 -6.80 5.06
C ASP A 90 5.73 -6.32 4.95
N CYS A 91 5.55 -5.01 4.86
CA CYS A 91 4.26 -4.35 4.77
C CYS A 91 4.21 -3.49 3.51
N ALA A 92 3.11 -3.57 2.79
CA ALA A 92 2.87 -2.70 1.64
C ALA A 92 1.42 -2.21 1.63
N VAL A 93 1.21 -1.04 1.06
CA VAL A 93 -0.10 -0.50 0.77
C VAL A 93 -0.16 -0.05 -0.68
N SER A 94 -1.28 -0.31 -1.35
CA SER A 94 -1.51 0.20 -2.71
C SER A 94 -2.86 0.89 -2.83
N THR A 95 -2.92 1.86 -3.75
CA THR A 95 -4.14 2.60 -4.07
C THR A 95 -4.36 2.66 -5.57
N THR A 96 -5.53 2.26 -6.04
CA THR A 96 -5.98 2.47 -7.42
C THR A 96 -7.46 2.85 -7.43
N GLY A 97 -7.89 3.70 -8.37
CA GLY A 97 -9.27 4.17 -8.39
C GLY A 97 -9.52 5.27 -9.40
N ALA A 98 -10.78 5.69 -9.50
CA ALA A 98 -11.26 6.80 -10.31
C ALA A 98 -11.25 8.10 -9.47
N GLY A 99 -10.20 8.91 -9.60
CA GLY A 99 -10.05 10.15 -8.84
C GLY A 99 -10.96 11.30 -9.29
N GLY A 100 -11.69 11.14 -10.40
CA GLY A 100 -12.55 12.19 -10.99
C GLY A 100 -11.76 13.26 -11.78
N PRO A 101 -12.43 14.25 -12.38
CA PRO A 101 -13.89 14.32 -12.47
C PRO A 101 -14.46 13.33 -13.48
N GLY A 102 -15.54 12.69 -13.12
CA GLY A 102 -16.26 11.73 -13.95
C GLY A 102 -15.78 10.29 -13.85
N PRO A 103 -16.56 9.35 -14.43
CA PRO A 103 -16.26 7.92 -14.36
C PRO A 103 -15.01 7.56 -15.19
N GLU A 104 -14.27 6.56 -14.74
CA GLU A 104 -13.09 6.03 -15.42
C GLU A 104 -13.17 4.50 -15.48
N GLU A 105 -12.85 3.90 -16.62
CA GLU A 105 -12.93 2.44 -16.87
C GLU A 105 -14.29 1.82 -16.49
N GLY A 106 -15.38 2.59 -16.60
CA GLY A 106 -16.73 2.15 -16.24
C GLY A 106 -17.01 2.17 -14.73
N GLN A 107 -16.08 2.61 -13.91
CA GLN A 107 -16.27 2.81 -12.47
C GLN A 107 -16.71 4.26 -12.21
N PRO A 108 -17.65 4.51 -11.28
CA PRO A 108 -18.01 5.85 -10.83
C PRO A 108 -16.78 6.61 -10.31
N GLU A 109 -16.80 7.95 -10.43
CA GLU A 109 -15.81 8.78 -9.73
C GLU A 109 -15.84 8.50 -8.22
N GLY A 110 -14.70 8.61 -7.56
CA GLY A 110 -14.55 8.28 -6.15
C GLY A 110 -14.42 6.78 -5.86
N THR A 111 -14.55 5.89 -6.87
CA THR A 111 -14.28 4.46 -6.66
C THR A 111 -12.80 4.27 -6.30
N LEU A 112 -12.55 3.66 -5.15
CA LEU A 112 -11.23 3.39 -4.61
C LEU A 112 -11.07 1.90 -4.27
N TYR A 113 -9.95 1.33 -4.65
CA TYR A 113 -9.44 0.06 -4.13
C TYR A 113 -8.14 0.29 -3.40
N VAL A 114 -8.07 -0.19 -2.17
CA VAL A 114 -6.87 -0.21 -1.35
C VAL A 114 -6.51 -1.65 -1.04
N ALA A 115 -5.31 -2.07 -1.38
CA ALA A 115 -4.77 -3.34 -0.90
C ALA A 115 -3.71 -3.07 0.17
N VAL A 116 -3.71 -3.91 1.20
CA VAL A 116 -2.74 -3.85 2.30
C VAL A 116 -2.17 -5.24 2.50
N MET A 117 -0.85 -5.32 2.56
CA MET A 117 -0.11 -6.55 2.86
C MET A 117 0.69 -6.39 4.15
N VAL A 118 0.61 -7.39 5.03
CA VAL A 118 1.48 -7.51 6.20
C VAL A 118 2.00 -8.95 6.26
N ARG A 119 3.31 -9.12 6.12
CA ARG A 119 4.00 -10.43 6.16
C ARG A 119 3.35 -11.47 5.24
N GLY A 120 3.05 -11.09 4.00
CA GLY A 120 2.48 -11.96 2.98
C GLY A 120 0.95 -12.14 3.02
N ASN A 121 0.27 -11.70 4.10
CA ASN A 121 -1.18 -11.68 4.15
C ASN A 121 -1.71 -10.41 3.50
N VAL A 122 -2.50 -10.55 2.44
CA VAL A 122 -3.07 -9.41 1.70
C VAL A 122 -4.57 -9.31 1.92
N THR A 123 -5.05 -8.11 2.12
CA THR A 123 -6.49 -7.77 2.11
C THR A 123 -6.74 -6.65 1.11
N VAL A 124 -7.88 -6.70 0.41
CA VAL A 124 -8.30 -5.65 -0.52
C VAL A 124 -9.64 -5.07 -0.06
N HIS A 125 -9.74 -3.76 -0.10
CA HIS A 125 -10.92 -3.01 0.31
C HIS A 125 -11.40 -2.14 -0.85
N ARG A 126 -12.69 -2.26 -1.20
CA ARG A 126 -13.38 -1.35 -2.13
C ARG A 126 -14.19 -0.35 -1.34
N MET A 127 -14.11 0.91 -1.72
CA MET A 127 -14.92 1.98 -1.15
C MET A 127 -15.28 3.02 -2.21
N GLU A 128 -16.23 3.87 -1.89
CA GLU A 128 -16.64 5.02 -2.69
C GLU A 128 -16.45 6.28 -1.85
N ILE A 129 -15.81 7.27 -2.41
CA ILE A 129 -15.48 8.54 -1.76
C ILE A 129 -16.18 9.65 -2.54
N ASP A 130 -17.05 10.38 -1.88
CA ASP A 130 -17.68 11.58 -2.44
C ASP A 130 -16.75 12.78 -2.26
N GLY A 131 -16.74 13.68 -3.23
CA GLY A 131 -16.00 14.93 -3.16
C GLY A 131 -15.38 15.35 -4.49
N ASP A 132 -14.75 16.52 -4.50
CA ASP A 132 -13.92 16.92 -5.63
C ASP A 132 -12.63 16.07 -5.71
N PRO A 133 -11.89 16.13 -6.84
CA PRO A 133 -10.68 15.30 -6.99
C PRO A 133 -9.62 15.49 -5.89
N GLY A 134 -9.52 16.68 -5.30
CA GLY A 134 -8.61 16.95 -4.18
C GLY A 134 -9.07 16.25 -2.90
N GLU A 135 -10.36 16.38 -2.58
CA GLU A 135 -10.99 15.73 -1.43
C GLU A 135 -10.93 14.20 -1.54
N VAL A 136 -11.11 13.66 -2.76
CA VAL A 136 -10.96 12.21 -3.03
C VAL A 136 -9.54 11.75 -2.74
N VAL A 137 -8.51 12.48 -3.18
CA VAL A 137 -7.10 12.15 -2.92
C VAL A 137 -6.79 12.20 -1.42
N GLU A 138 -7.23 13.23 -0.72
CA GLU A 138 -7.02 13.37 0.72
C GLU A 138 -7.66 12.23 1.50
N SER A 139 -8.94 11.96 1.21
CA SER A 139 -9.69 10.88 1.85
C SER A 139 -9.11 9.49 1.52
N ALA A 140 -8.74 9.25 0.25
CA ALA A 140 -8.09 8.00 -0.14
C ALA A 140 -6.76 7.78 0.58
N THR A 141 -6.00 8.84 0.80
CA THR A 141 -4.75 8.79 1.57
C THR A 141 -5.01 8.42 3.03
N GLU A 142 -6.00 9.07 3.65
CA GLU A 142 -6.40 8.77 5.04
C GLU A 142 -6.88 7.32 5.18
N GLN A 143 -7.73 6.83 4.26
CA GLN A 143 -8.21 5.45 4.26
C GLN A 143 -7.07 4.44 4.11
N ALA A 144 -6.14 4.69 3.19
CA ALA A 144 -4.99 3.81 2.98
C ALA A 144 -4.11 3.69 4.23
N LEU A 145 -3.81 4.80 4.89
CA LEU A 145 -3.03 4.81 6.13
C LEU A 145 -3.77 4.12 7.28
N GLY A 146 -5.08 4.38 7.43
CA GLY A 146 -5.91 3.75 8.45
C GLY A 146 -5.99 2.23 8.29
N LEU A 147 -6.16 1.74 7.05
CA LEU A 147 -6.18 0.31 6.74
C LEU A 147 -4.81 -0.35 6.97
N LEU A 148 -3.72 0.34 6.62
CA LEU A 148 -2.37 -0.15 6.89
C LEU A 148 -2.12 -0.31 8.39
N LEU A 149 -2.43 0.72 9.18
CA LEU A 149 -2.29 0.67 10.64
C LEU A 149 -3.11 -0.47 11.25
N LYS A 150 -4.37 -0.61 10.81
CA LYS A 150 -5.25 -1.69 11.27
C LYS A 150 -4.65 -3.06 10.99
N ALA A 151 -4.21 -3.30 9.77
CA ALA A 151 -3.63 -4.58 9.37
C ALA A 151 -2.32 -4.90 10.13
N MET A 152 -1.49 -3.89 10.39
CA MET A 152 -0.27 -4.05 11.20
C MET A 152 -0.61 -4.40 12.65
N THR A 153 -1.58 -3.71 13.27
CA THR A 153 -2.03 -4.00 14.63
C THR A 153 -2.57 -5.43 14.75
N GLU A 154 -3.45 -5.84 13.82
CA GLU A 154 -4.00 -7.20 13.80
C GLU A 154 -2.92 -8.28 13.59
N ALA A 155 -1.85 -7.97 12.87
CA ALA A 155 -0.75 -8.91 12.67
C ALA A 155 0.10 -9.07 13.94
N VAL A 156 0.26 -8.01 14.73
CA VAL A 156 0.90 -8.05 16.05
C VAL A 156 0.06 -8.86 17.03
N ASP A 157 -1.24 -8.56 17.13
CA ASP A 157 -2.16 -9.24 18.06
C ASP A 157 -2.20 -10.76 17.79
N ARG A 158 -2.22 -11.18 16.51
CA ARG A 158 -2.19 -12.60 16.14
C ARG A 158 -0.90 -13.29 16.56
N ARG A 159 0.24 -12.62 16.43
CA ARG A 159 1.53 -13.18 16.85
C ARG A 159 1.64 -13.33 18.36
N ASP A 160 1.09 -12.37 19.10
CA ASP A 160 1.09 -12.42 20.57
C ASP A 160 0.14 -13.51 21.10
N ALA A 161 -0.93 -13.81 20.36
CA ALA A 161 -1.88 -14.89 20.68
C ALA A 161 -1.34 -16.28 20.33
N ASP A 162 -0.46 -16.41 19.32
CA ASP A 162 0.18 -17.68 18.93
C ASP A 162 1.67 -17.50 18.60
N PRO A 163 2.53 -17.45 19.64
CA PRO A 163 3.96 -17.20 19.45
C PRO A 163 4.72 -18.36 18.79
N GLY A 164 4.05 -19.46 18.45
CA GLY A 164 4.65 -20.65 17.83
C GLY A 164 4.60 -20.71 16.30
N GLU A 165 3.86 -19.82 15.64
CA GLU A 165 3.79 -19.79 14.18
C GLU A 165 5.04 -19.12 13.60
N PRO A 166 5.86 -19.83 12.78
CA PRO A 166 7.01 -19.21 12.12
C PRO A 166 6.52 -18.10 11.19
N ALA A 167 7.22 -16.96 11.19
CA ALA A 167 6.96 -15.91 10.20
C ALA A 167 7.00 -16.54 8.80
N PRO A 168 6.02 -16.27 7.91
CA PRO A 168 6.10 -16.74 6.54
C PRO A 168 7.43 -16.28 5.94
N ASP A 169 8.18 -17.23 5.38
CA ASP A 169 9.50 -16.98 4.80
C ASP A 169 9.41 -15.77 3.84
N ALA A 170 10.30 -14.82 4.04
CA ALA A 170 10.48 -13.72 3.10
C ALA A 170 10.62 -14.32 1.69
N ILE A 171 9.83 -13.85 0.73
CA ILE A 171 9.79 -14.37 -0.63
C ILE A 171 11.24 -14.46 -1.14
N ALA A 172 11.76 -15.68 -1.24
CA ALA A 172 13.10 -15.94 -1.72
C ALA A 172 13.17 -15.52 -3.20
N VAL A 173 13.74 -14.36 -3.45
CA VAL A 173 14.06 -13.91 -4.81
C VAL A 173 15.26 -14.72 -5.29
N SER A 174 14.99 -15.89 -5.87
CA SER A 174 15.97 -16.60 -6.71
C SER A 174 16.07 -15.88 -8.06
N GLY A 175 16.98 -14.93 -8.13
CA GLY A 175 17.36 -14.26 -9.36
C GLY A 175 18.87 -14.11 -9.36
N ALA A 176 19.58 -15.11 -9.87
CA ALA A 176 21.00 -15.01 -10.16
C ALA A 176 21.19 -13.90 -11.22
N LEU A 177 21.80 -12.80 -10.79
CA LEU A 177 22.49 -11.90 -11.73
C LEU A 177 23.72 -12.68 -12.20
N THR A 178 23.68 -13.19 -13.44
CA THR A 178 24.89 -13.63 -14.13
C THR A 178 25.58 -12.36 -14.63
N ASP A 179 26.72 -12.05 -14.01
CA ASP A 179 27.69 -11.12 -14.59
C ASP A 179 28.19 -11.68 -15.93
N ASP A 180 28.01 -10.91 -16.99
CA ASP A 180 28.80 -10.89 -18.22
C ASP A 180 28.88 -9.46 -18.77
#